data_5da9e3819814b0487a7b79f2c2ca7778
#
_entry.id   5da9e3819814b0487a7b79f2c2ca7778
#
_cell.length_a   1.000
_cell.length_b   1.000
_cell.length_c   1.000
_cell.angle_alpha   90.00
_cell.angle_beta   90.00
_cell.angle_gamma   90.00
#
_symmetry.space_group_name_H-M   'P 1'
#
loop_
_entity.id
_entity.type
_entity.pdbx_description
1 polymer ?
#
loop_
_entity_poly.entity_id
_entity_poly.type
_entity_poly.pdbx_seq_one_letter_code
_entity_poly.pdbx_strand_id
1 'polypeptide(L)'
;EVLCDQLNVPCTIRRLHVKEERQKRTGQSMQSIARELRYETLTHIAQENGFTKVALGHTSDDQAETVLMWMLRGSGSAGLSGMPIFRPPYFIRPLLGVSRSEIETYLRENQWTCRVDSSNADLRYQRNRIRHEVMPVLKRLNPNLVDVLSRQANILREESEYIDSITSAALEAAIQEIDDHRIVLSRRILAKIP
;
A
#
# COMPACT_ATOMS: atom_id res chain seq x y z
N GLU A 1 -7.56 21.65 8.47
CA GLU A 1 -8.28 22.89 8.08
C GLU A 1 -7.28 24.02 7.87
N VAL A 2 -6.60 24.55 8.90
CA VAL A 2 -5.71 25.73 8.82
C VAL A 2 -4.73 25.69 7.62
N LEU A 3 -4.07 24.57 7.37
CA LEU A 3 -3.15 24.44 6.24
C LEU A 3 -3.87 24.47 4.88
N CYS A 4 -5.03 23.82 4.80
CA CYS A 4 -5.84 23.85 3.57
C CYS A 4 -6.34 25.25 3.26
N ASP A 5 -6.74 26.00 4.30
CA ASP A 5 -7.16 27.41 4.19
C ASP A 5 -6.00 28.30 3.71
N GLN A 6 -4.78 28.11 4.28
CA GLN A 6 -3.57 28.82 3.84
C GLN A 6 -3.20 28.53 2.38
N LEU A 7 -3.42 27.29 1.93
CA LEU A 7 -3.14 26.86 0.56
C LEU A 7 -4.31 27.10 -0.41
N ASN A 8 -5.43 27.64 0.09
CA ASN A 8 -6.67 27.83 -0.67
C ASN A 8 -7.15 26.52 -1.35
N VAL A 9 -7.07 25.40 -0.60
CA VAL A 9 -7.48 24.06 -1.06
C VAL A 9 -8.70 23.60 -0.27
N PRO A 10 -9.76 23.10 -0.91
CA PRO A 10 -10.93 22.56 -0.22
C PRO A 10 -10.56 21.45 0.78
N CYS A 11 -11.16 21.48 1.96
CA CYS A 11 -10.94 20.49 3.01
C CYS A 11 -12.25 19.77 3.37
N THR A 12 -12.26 18.44 3.29
CA THR A 12 -13.41 17.62 3.71
C THR A 12 -13.00 16.73 4.87
N ILE A 13 -13.70 16.84 6.01
CA ILE A 13 -13.47 16.00 7.19
C ILE A 13 -14.60 14.97 7.29
N ARG A 14 -14.24 13.70 7.44
CA ARG A 14 -15.16 12.59 7.69
C ARG A 14 -14.74 11.83 8.94
N ARG A 15 -15.70 11.58 9.85
CA ARG A 15 -15.48 10.75 11.03
C ARG A 15 -15.87 9.31 10.73
N LEU A 16 -14.94 8.36 11.00
CA LEU A 16 -15.18 6.93 10.80
C LEU A 16 -15.56 6.26 12.12
N HIS A 17 -16.66 5.52 12.16
CA HIS A 17 -17.18 4.82 13.34
C HIS A 17 -16.65 3.38 13.42
N VAL A 18 -15.32 3.23 13.54
CA VAL A 18 -14.61 1.93 13.50
C VAL A 18 -15.08 0.95 14.58
N LYS A 19 -15.45 1.45 15.79
CA LYS A 19 -15.90 0.58 16.91
C LYS A 19 -17.26 -0.07 16.61
N GLU A 20 -18.15 0.66 15.98
CA GLU A 20 -19.49 0.18 15.60
C GLU A 20 -19.39 -0.86 14.49
N GLU A 21 -18.55 -0.58 13.47
CA GLU A 21 -18.30 -1.53 12.38
C GLU A 21 -17.61 -2.81 12.84
N ARG A 22 -16.76 -2.76 13.85
CA ARG A 22 -16.14 -3.96 14.42
C ARG A 22 -17.17 -4.95 14.99
N GLN A 23 -18.29 -4.46 15.53
CA GLN A 23 -19.36 -5.33 16.06
C GLN A 23 -20.04 -6.12 14.93
N LYS A 24 -20.05 -5.59 13.71
CA LYS A 24 -20.67 -6.22 12.54
C LYS A 24 -19.71 -7.14 11.79
N ARG A 25 -18.38 -6.85 11.81
CA ARG A 25 -17.34 -7.56 11.05
C ARG A 25 -16.53 -8.46 12.00
N THR A 26 -17.08 -9.64 12.33
CA THR A 26 -16.42 -10.61 13.22
C THR A 26 -15.14 -11.19 12.57
N GLY A 27 -14.10 -11.41 13.37
CA GLY A 27 -12.82 -12.00 12.91
C GLY A 27 -11.80 -11.03 12.33
N GLN A 28 -12.14 -9.76 12.12
CA GLN A 28 -11.20 -8.76 11.60
C GLN A 28 -10.57 -7.92 12.74
N SER A 29 -9.31 -7.47 12.50
CA SER A 29 -8.65 -6.56 13.44
C SER A 29 -9.21 -5.13 13.29
N MET A 30 -9.16 -4.34 14.39
CA MET A 30 -9.53 -2.90 14.35
C MET A 30 -8.81 -2.13 13.24
N GLN A 31 -7.52 -2.45 13.00
CA GLN A 31 -6.73 -1.79 11.95
C GLN A 31 -7.20 -2.16 10.54
N SER A 32 -7.57 -3.43 10.32
CA SER A 32 -8.10 -3.86 9.03
C SER A 32 -9.40 -3.12 8.72
N ILE A 33 -10.32 -3.09 9.70
CA ILE A 33 -11.61 -2.40 9.55
C ILE A 33 -11.40 -0.89 9.33
N ALA A 34 -10.53 -0.24 10.12
CA ALA A 34 -10.24 1.18 9.95
C ALA A 34 -9.62 1.49 8.58
N ARG A 35 -8.77 0.58 8.07
CA ARG A 35 -8.20 0.68 6.74
C ARG A 35 -9.27 0.54 5.66
N GLU A 36 -10.12 -0.47 5.73
CA GLU A 36 -11.20 -0.71 4.77
C GLU A 36 -12.15 0.48 4.72
N LEU A 37 -12.67 0.93 5.86
CA LEU A 37 -13.56 2.10 5.95
C LEU A 37 -12.92 3.36 5.37
N ARG A 38 -11.62 3.57 5.59
CA ARG A 38 -10.90 4.70 4.99
C ARG A 38 -10.90 4.63 3.48
N TYR A 39 -10.60 3.45 2.89
CA TYR A 39 -10.60 3.28 1.44
C TYR A 39 -12.00 3.41 0.85
N GLU A 40 -13.01 2.82 1.48
CA GLU A 40 -14.42 2.95 1.10
C GLU A 40 -14.86 4.43 1.08
N THR A 41 -14.56 5.16 2.17
CA THR A 41 -14.91 6.59 2.30
C THR A 41 -14.20 7.45 1.25
N LEU A 42 -12.90 7.22 1.02
CA LEU A 42 -12.13 7.96 0.02
C LEU A 42 -12.65 7.66 -1.40
N THR A 43 -13.01 6.41 -1.69
CA THR A 43 -13.60 6.02 -2.98
C THR A 43 -14.93 6.72 -3.18
N HIS A 44 -15.78 6.74 -2.16
CA HIS A 44 -17.09 7.40 -2.23
C HIS A 44 -16.95 8.91 -2.48
N ILE A 45 -16.06 9.59 -1.74
CA ILE A 45 -15.78 11.01 -1.96
C ILE A 45 -15.25 11.27 -3.37
N ALA A 46 -14.38 10.41 -3.88
CA ALA A 46 -13.86 10.54 -5.24
C ALA A 46 -14.97 10.43 -6.28
N GLN A 47 -15.88 9.48 -6.12
CA GLN A 47 -17.02 9.28 -7.01
C GLN A 47 -18.01 10.44 -6.96
N GLU A 48 -18.37 10.90 -5.76
CA GLU A 48 -19.32 12.01 -5.58
C GLU A 48 -18.81 13.33 -6.20
N ASN A 49 -17.50 13.54 -6.20
CA ASN A 49 -16.90 14.78 -6.70
C ASN A 49 -16.27 14.64 -8.09
N GLY A 50 -16.40 13.50 -8.75
CA GLY A 50 -15.84 13.25 -10.08
C GLY A 50 -14.29 13.22 -10.09
N PHE A 51 -13.64 12.91 -8.97
CA PHE A 51 -12.18 12.80 -8.91
C PHE A 51 -11.70 11.51 -9.57
N THR A 52 -10.71 11.62 -10.41
CA THR A 52 -10.11 10.47 -11.10
C THR A 52 -9.00 9.80 -10.31
N LYS A 53 -8.41 10.49 -9.34
CA LYS A 53 -7.29 10.01 -8.50
C LYS A 53 -7.43 10.45 -7.05
N VAL A 54 -6.95 9.58 -6.16
CA VAL A 54 -6.84 9.81 -4.72
C VAL A 54 -5.38 9.60 -4.33
N ALA A 55 -4.68 10.66 -3.97
CA ALA A 55 -3.29 10.60 -3.53
C ALA A 55 -3.21 10.17 -2.05
N LEU A 56 -2.39 9.17 -1.75
CA LEU A 56 -2.11 8.69 -0.40
C LEU A 56 -0.69 9.09 0.01
N GLY A 57 -0.52 9.56 1.24
CA GLY A 57 0.75 10.05 1.79
C GLY A 57 1.70 8.93 2.28
N HIS A 58 1.80 7.81 1.58
CA HIS A 58 2.78 6.77 1.90
C HIS A 58 4.17 7.17 1.39
N THR A 59 5.20 6.90 2.19
CA THR A 59 6.61 7.25 1.96
C THR A 59 7.47 6.03 1.65
N SER A 60 8.75 6.24 1.32
CA SER A 60 9.71 5.14 1.15
C SER A 60 9.96 4.39 2.47
N ASP A 61 9.90 5.06 3.63
CA ASP A 61 9.93 4.39 4.93
C ASP A 61 8.74 3.45 5.12
N ASP A 62 7.52 3.87 4.72
CA ASP A 62 6.34 3.00 4.75
C ASP A 62 6.47 1.80 3.80
N GLN A 63 7.15 1.98 2.66
CA GLN A 63 7.47 0.89 1.73
C GLN A 63 8.41 -0.12 2.38
N ALA A 64 9.52 0.35 2.95
CA ALA A 64 10.49 -0.51 3.63
C ALA A 64 9.85 -1.30 4.79
N GLU A 65 9.02 -0.64 5.62
CA GLU A 65 8.26 -1.30 6.69
C GLU A 65 7.34 -2.40 6.12
N THR A 66 6.69 -2.12 4.99
CA THR A 66 5.77 -3.07 4.34
C THR A 66 6.51 -4.30 3.81
N VAL A 67 7.67 -4.10 3.17
CA VAL A 67 8.53 -5.20 2.70
C VAL A 67 8.95 -6.09 3.86
N LEU A 68 9.44 -5.52 4.97
CA LEU A 68 9.81 -6.28 6.16
C LEU A 68 8.62 -7.03 6.78
N MET A 69 7.43 -6.41 6.81
CA MET A 69 6.22 -7.09 7.30
C MET A 69 5.89 -8.32 6.47
N TRP A 70 5.99 -8.24 5.16
CA TRP A 70 5.71 -9.37 4.26
C TRP A 70 6.80 -10.44 4.32
N MET A 71 8.07 -10.03 4.44
CA MET A 71 9.20 -10.94 4.66
C MET A 71 8.99 -11.79 5.92
N LEU A 72 8.62 -11.15 7.03
CA LEU A 72 8.35 -11.84 8.30
C LEU A 72 7.14 -12.79 8.24
N ARG A 73 6.26 -12.63 7.26
CA ARG A 73 5.11 -13.51 7.01
C ARG A 73 5.42 -14.63 6.02
N GLY A 74 6.64 -14.69 5.47
CA GLY A 74 7.02 -15.68 4.48
C GLY A 74 6.41 -15.46 3.10
N SER A 75 6.13 -14.21 2.72
CA SER A 75 5.56 -13.90 1.41
C SER A 75 6.58 -14.12 0.28
N GLY A 76 6.09 -14.62 -0.86
CA GLY A 76 6.86 -14.68 -2.11
C GLY A 76 7.04 -13.30 -2.78
N SER A 77 7.54 -13.31 -4.03
CA SER A 77 7.86 -12.11 -4.81
C SER A 77 6.73 -11.07 -4.83
N ALA A 78 5.51 -11.50 -5.07
CA ALA A 78 4.33 -10.62 -5.10
C ALA A 78 4.12 -9.84 -3.78
N GLY A 79 4.33 -10.46 -2.62
CA GLY A 79 4.25 -9.78 -1.32
C GLY A 79 5.44 -8.87 -1.07
N LEU A 80 6.65 -9.31 -1.42
CA LEU A 80 7.89 -8.54 -1.27
C LEU A 80 7.97 -7.34 -2.22
N SER A 81 7.17 -7.28 -3.28
CA SER A 81 7.01 -6.12 -4.15
C SER A 81 6.41 -4.89 -3.42
N GLY A 82 5.94 -5.07 -2.18
CA GLY A 82 5.46 -4.01 -1.32
C GLY A 82 4.18 -3.32 -1.83
N MET A 83 4.10 -2.00 -1.65
CA MET A 83 2.95 -1.21 -2.10
C MET A 83 3.16 -0.74 -3.55
N PRO A 84 2.17 -0.93 -4.47
CA PRO A 84 2.26 -0.38 -5.82
C PRO A 84 2.10 1.15 -5.81
N ILE A 85 2.72 1.84 -6.79
CA ILE A 85 2.54 3.28 -7.00
C ILE A 85 1.08 3.60 -7.33
N PHE A 86 0.44 2.76 -8.15
CA PHE A 86 -0.97 2.88 -8.50
C PHE A 86 -1.74 1.63 -8.07
N ARG A 87 -2.84 1.83 -7.37
CA ARG A 87 -3.82 0.80 -7.04
C ARG A 87 -5.16 1.16 -7.67
N PRO A 88 -5.57 0.44 -8.70
CA PRO A 88 -6.83 0.69 -9.38
C PRO A 88 -8.03 0.69 -8.41
N PRO A 89 -9.10 1.42 -8.74
CA PRO A 89 -9.18 2.35 -9.87
C PRO A 89 -8.67 3.77 -9.54
N TYR A 90 -8.50 4.14 -8.26
CA TYR A 90 -8.33 5.54 -7.86
C TYR A 90 -6.97 5.87 -7.21
N PHE A 91 -6.39 4.94 -6.45
CA PHE A 91 -5.35 5.28 -5.47
C PHE A 91 -3.96 5.39 -6.07
N ILE A 92 -3.30 6.53 -5.85
CA ILE A 92 -1.89 6.76 -6.21
C ILE A 92 -1.06 7.06 -4.95
N ARG A 93 0.25 6.82 -5.00
CA ARG A 93 1.20 7.10 -3.91
C ARG A 93 2.37 7.91 -4.43
N PRO A 94 2.19 9.23 -4.63
CA PRO A 94 3.21 10.07 -5.24
C PRO A 94 4.47 10.23 -4.39
N LEU A 95 4.38 10.05 -3.06
CA LEU A 95 5.50 10.17 -2.14
C LEU A 95 6.21 8.84 -1.84
N LEU A 96 5.90 7.76 -2.56
CA LEU A 96 6.48 6.42 -2.28
C LEU A 96 8.00 6.36 -2.52
N GLY A 97 8.56 7.27 -3.31
CA GLY A 97 10.00 7.42 -3.52
C GLY A 97 10.65 8.50 -2.66
N VAL A 98 9.90 9.13 -1.73
CA VAL A 98 10.39 10.21 -0.85
C VAL A 98 10.47 9.68 0.57
N SER A 99 11.59 9.93 1.25
CA SER A 99 11.78 9.52 2.64
C SER A 99 11.05 10.43 3.61
N ARG A 100 10.77 9.89 4.80
CA ARG A 100 10.18 10.69 5.89
C ARG A 100 11.07 11.87 6.27
N SER A 101 12.40 11.69 6.29
CA SER A 101 13.35 12.76 6.60
C SER A 101 13.32 13.90 5.60
N GLU A 102 13.15 13.62 4.31
CA GLU A 102 13.00 14.66 3.29
C GLU A 102 11.70 15.43 3.49
N ILE A 103 10.61 14.76 3.80
CA ILE A 103 9.31 15.40 4.10
C ILE A 103 9.43 16.29 5.35
N GLU A 104 10.06 15.81 6.42
CA GLU A 104 10.25 16.58 7.65
C GLU A 104 11.14 17.80 7.42
N THR A 105 12.15 17.70 6.56
CA THR A 105 12.99 18.81 6.15
C THR A 105 12.18 19.84 5.36
N TYR A 106 11.42 19.40 4.37
CA TYR A 106 10.54 20.27 3.59
C TYR A 106 9.52 21.02 4.46
N LEU A 107 8.88 20.33 5.42
CA LEU A 107 7.93 20.97 6.35
C LEU A 107 8.62 22.02 7.21
N ARG A 108 9.83 21.74 7.69
CA ARG A 108 10.62 22.68 8.51
C ARG A 108 11.03 23.92 7.72
N GLU A 109 11.50 23.76 6.49
CA GLU A 109 11.87 24.86 5.60
C GLU A 109 10.69 25.79 5.28
N ASN A 110 9.48 25.20 5.18
CA ASN A 110 8.26 25.97 4.95
C ASN A 110 7.57 26.43 6.26
N GLN A 111 8.19 26.20 7.44
CA GLN A 111 7.64 26.54 8.75
C GLN A 111 6.27 25.90 9.03
N TRP A 112 5.99 24.73 8.42
CA TRP A 112 4.77 23.99 8.63
C TRP A 112 4.93 22.98 9.78
N THR A 113 3.91 22.89 10.63
CA THR A 113 3.88 21.92 11.72
C THR A 113 3.15 20.66 11.29
N CYS A 114 3.73 19.50 11.58
CA CYS A 114 3.03 18.22 11.42
C CYS A 114 2.41 17.78 12.75
N ARG A 115 1.25 17.12 12.68
CA ARG A 115 0.66 16.43 13.82
C ARG A 115 1.25 15.04 13.95
N VAL A 116 1.68 14.71 15.15
CA VAL A 116 2.08 13.34 15.50
C VAL A 116 0.88 12.63 16.10
N ASP A 117 0.43 11.56 15.47
CA ASP A 117 -0.63 10.70 16.01
C ASP A 117 -0.04 9.84 17.14
N SER A 118 -0.60 9.95 18.35
CA SER A 118 -0.17 9.19 19.53
C SER A 118 -0.27 7.68 19.34
N SER A 119 -1.14 7.19 18.48
CA SER A 119 -1.25 5.76 18.15
C SER A 119 -0.02 5.19 17.43
N ASN A 120 0.82 6.05 16.84
CA ASN A 120 2.08 5.65 16.21
C ASN A 120 3.11 5.08 17.22
N ALA A 121 2.98 5.39 18.50
CA ALA A 121 3.83 4.86 19.57
C ALA A 121 3.36 3.51 20.13
N ASP A 122 2.20 3.03 19.76
CA ASP A 122 1.61 1.81 20.31
C ASP A 122 2.28 0.53 19.73
N LEU A 123 3.18 -0.06 20.52
CA LEU A 123 3.95 -1.25 20.13
C LEU A 123 3.13 -2.56 20.07
N ARG A 124 1.84 -2.55 20.42
CA ARG A 124 0.94 -3.69 20.18
C ARG A 124 0.79 -3.99 18.69
N TYR A 125 1.04 -3.00 17.85
CA TYR A 125 0.93 -3.13 16.40
C TYR A 125 2.26 -3.52 15.77
N GLN A 126 2.28 -4.61 15.00
CA GLN A 126 3.48 -5.15 14.34
C GLN A 126 4.22 -4.08 13.52
N ARG A 127 3.50 -3.23 12.80
CA ARG A 127 4.11 -2.15 12.00
C ARG A 127 4.86 -1.14 12.88
N ASN A 128 4.29 -0.74 14.01
CA ASN A 128 4.95 0.17 14.94
C ASN A 128 6.19 -0.48 15.59
N ARG A 129 6.12 -1.78 15.90
CA ARG A 129 7.31 -2.52 16.37
C ARG A 129 8.42 -2.54 15.32
N ILE A 130 8.08 -2.82 14.06
CA ILE A 130 9.08 -2.76 12.98
C ILE A 130 9.68 -1.36 12.89
N ARG A 131 8.87 -0.31 12.92
CA ARG A 131 9.32 1.09 12.84
C ARG A 131 10.23 1.49 13.99
N HIS A 132 9.89 1.13 15.22
CA HIS A 132 10.56 1.63 16.41
C HIS A 132 11.64 0.68 16.96
N GLU A 133 11.52 -0.63 16.74
CA GLU A 133 12.45 -1.63 17.30
C GLU A 133 13.38 -2.21 16.22
N VAL A 134 12.88 -2.54 15.05
CA VAL A 134 13.64 -3.27 14.00
C VAL A 134 14.38 -2.31 13.06
N MET A 135 13.67 -1.35 12.48
CA MET A 135 14.25 -0.40 11.52
C MET A 135 15.48 0.34 12.07
N PRO A 136 15.49 0.85 13.33
CA PRO A 136 16.67 1.51 13.87
C PRO A 136 17.90 0.58 13.98
N VAL A 137 17.68 -0.69 14.29
CA VAL A 137 18.77 -1.69 14.35
C VAL A 137 19.35 -1.93 12.95
N LEU A 138 18.49 -2.17 11.99
CA LEU A 138 18.90 -2.44 10.61
C LEU A 138 19.55 -1.21 9.95
N LYS A 139 19.06 0.01 10.23
CA LYS A 139 19.66 1.26 9.74
C LYS A 139 21.06 1.51 10.30
N ARG A 140 21.40 0.99 11.48
CA ARG A 140 22.80 1.02 12.00
C ARG A 140 23.74 0.12 11.19
N LEU A 141 23.24 -0.99 10.66
CA LEU A 141 24.02 -1.90 9.81
C LEU A 141 24.11 -1.38 8.37
N ASN A 142 23.04 -0.77 7.88
CA ASN A 142 23.00 -0.15 6.57
C ASN A 142 22.17 1.16 6.62
N PRO A 143 22.83 2.33 6.66
CA PRO A 143 22.14 3.63 6.67
C PRO A 143 21.20 3.85 5.47
N ASN A 144 21.50 3.24 4.32
CA ASN A 144 20.71 3.33 3.09
C ASN A 144 19.64 2.23 2.99
N LEU A 145 19.28 1.57 4.09
CA LEU A 145 18.36 0.43 4.09
C LEU A 145 17.02 0.73 3.43
N VAL A 146 16.44 1.92 3.65
CA VAL A 146 15.14 2.31 3.08
C VAL A 146 15.19 2.30 1.56
N ASP A 147 16.23 2.91 0.98
CA ASP A 147 16.42 2.97 -0.47
C ASP A 147 16.68 1.57 -1.06
N VAL A 148 17.47 0.76 -0.35
CA VAL A 148 17.75 -0.62 -0.75
C VAL A 148 16.46 -1.43 -0.80
N LEU A 149 15.64 -1.41 0.27
CA LEU A 149 14.38 -2.16 0.32
C LEU A 149 13.36 -1.63 -0.70
N SER A 150 13.28 -0.32 -0.89
CA SER A 150 12.39 0.28 -1.88
C SER A 150 12.78 -0.11 -3.31
N ARG A 151 14.07 -0.11 -3.62
CA ARG A 151 14.60 -0.56 -4.92
C ARG A 151 14.32 -2.05 -5.15
N GLN A 152 14.58 -2.90 -4.16
CA GLN A 152 14.28 -4.33 -4.24
C GLN A 152 12.79 -4.59 -4.48
N ALA A 153 11.91 -3.86 -3.78
CA ALA A 153 10.47 -3.96 -3.98
C ALA A 153 10.04 -3.59 -5.41
N ASN A 154 10.69 -2.58 -6.00
CA ASN A 154 10.40 -2.19 -7.39
C ASN A 154 10.85 -3.25 -8.39
N ILE A 155 12.07 -3.80 -8.24
CA ILE A 155 12.58 -4.89 -9.09
C ILE A 155 11.63 -6.10 -9.03
N LEU A 156 11.29 -6.54 -7.81
CA LEU A 156 10.38 -7.67 -7.63
C LEU A 156 8.98 -7.42 -8.19
N ARG A 157 8.54 -6.16 -8.22
CA ARG A 157 7.27 -5.78 -8.85
C ARG A 157 7.35 -5.92 -10.36
N GLU A 158 8.38 -5.38 -10.99
CA GLU A 158 8.57 -5.47 -12.44
C GLU A 158 8.67 -6.94 -12.90
N GLU A 159 9.41 -7.77 -12.14
CA GLU A 159 9.49 -9.21 -12.38
C GLU A 159 8.13 -9.90 -12.23
N SER A 160 7.37 -9.56 -11.17
CA SER A 160 6.03 -10.13 -10.92
C SER A 160 5.05 -9.74 -12.02
N GLU A 161 5.02 -8.46 -12.41
CA GLU A 161 4.15 -7.96 -13.49
C GLU A 161 4.49 -8.62 -14.84
N TYR A 162 5.77 -8.86 -15.12
CA TYR A 162 6.19 -9.57 -16.30
C TYR A 162 5.72 -11.03 -16.30
N ILE A 163 5.93 -11.75 -15.19
CA ILE A 163 5.46 -13.13 -15.02
C ILE A 163 3.94 -13.20 -15.14
N ASP A 164 3.22 -12.29 -14.49
CA ASP A 164 1.75 -12.21 -14.55
C ASP A 164 1.27 -11.97 -15.99
N SER A 165 1.96 -11.13 -16.76
CA SER A 165 1.62 -10.86 -18.15
C SER A 165 1.77 -12.11 -19.03
N ILE A 166 2.87 -12.85 -18.88
CA ILE A 166 3.12 -14.10 -19.60
C ILE A 166 2.10 -15.17 -19.20
N THR A 167 1.85 -15.31 -17.89
CA THR A 167 0.91 -16.29 -17.37
C THR A 167 -0.50 -16.00 -17.86
N SER A 168 -0.92 -14.74 -17.87
CA SER A 168 -2.24 -14.34 -18.38
C SER A 168 -2.38 -14.65 -19.87
N ALA A 169 -1.38 -14.30 -20.67
CA ALA A 169 -1.38 -14.62 -22.11
C ALA A 169 -1.40 -16.13 -22.38
N ALA A 170 -0.65 -16.90 -21.60
CA ALA A 170 -0.64 -18.36 -21.69
C ALA A 170 -1.98 -18.98 -21.27
N LEU A 171 -2.61 -18.45 -20.22
CA LEU A 171 -3.93 -18.88 -19.78
C LEU A 171 -4.99 -18.56 -20.84
N GLU A 172 -5.02 -17.34 -21.37
CA GLU A 172 -5.93 -16.95 -22.46
C GLU A 172 -5.79 -17.89 -23.68
N ALA A 173 -4.56 -18.19 -24.07
CA ALA A 173 -4.29 -19.11 -25.19
C ALA A 173 -4.75 -20.56 -24.89
N ALA A 174 -4.73 -20.97 -23.61
CA ALA A 174 -5.13 -22.30 -23.18
C ALA A 174 -6.64 -22.48 -23.01
N ILE A 175 -7.41 -21.42 -22.81
CA ILE A 175 -8.86 -21.44 -22.65
C ILE A 175 -9.50 -21.89 -23.98
N GLN A 176 -10.31 -22.95 -23.93
CA GLN A 176 -11.11 -23.45 -25.06
C GLN A 176 -12.59 -23.06 -24.92
N GLU A 177 -13.07 -23.08 -23.70
CA GLU A 177 -14.47 -22.78 -23.37
C GLU A 177 -14.51 -22.20 -21.96
N ILE A 178 -15.34 -21.18 -21.75
CA ILE A 178 -15.60 -20.60 -20.45
C ILE A 178 -17.09 -20.29 -20.33
N ASP A 179 -17.72 -20.78 -19.27
CA ASP A 179 -19.09 -20.46 -18.88
C ASP A 179 -19.19 -20.18 -17.39
N ASP A 180 -20.38 -19.89 -16.86
CA ASP A 180 -20.59 -19.50 -15.46
C ASP A 180 -20.20 -20.58 -14.45
N HIS A 181 -19.99 -21.84 -14.87
CA HIS A 181 -19.77 -22.98 -14.00
C HIS A 181 -18.48 -23.76 -14.27
N ARG A 182 -17.86 -23.57 -15.44
CA ARG A 182 -16.66 -24.31 -15.84
C ARG A 182 -15.73 -23.52 -16.75
N ILE A 183 -14.46 -23.88 -16.68
CA ILE A 183 -13.42 -23.45 -17.63
C ILE A 183 -12.80 -24.72 -18.21
N VAL A 184 -12.78 -24.83 -19.54
CA VAL A 184 -12.15 -25.93 -20.27
C VAL A 184 -10.81 -25.43 -20.80
N LEU A 185 -9.74 -26.10 -20.43
CA LEU A 185 -8.37 -25.75 -20.82
C LEU A 185 -7.77 -26.81 -21.76
N SER A 186 -7.00 -26.33 -22.73
CA SER A 186 -6.24 -27.18 -23.65
C SER A 186 -5.02 -27.81 -22.95
N ARG A 187 -5.05 -29.10 -22.66
CA ARG A 187 -3.90 -29.82 -22.14
C ARG A 187 -2.65 -29.70 -23.02
N ARG A 188 -2.83 -29.65 -24.35
CA ARG A 188 -1.74 -29.54 -25.32
C ARG A 188 -0.99 -28.22 -25.21
N ILE A 189 -1.71 -27.14 -24.91
CA ILE A 189 -1.11 -25.81 -24.73
C ILE A 189 -0.45 -25.74 -23.35
N LEU A 190 -1.15 -26.15 -22.29
CA LEU A 190 -0.61 -26.16 -20.92
C LEU A 190 0.69 -26.96 -20.81
N ALA A 191 0.81 -28.10 -21.50
CA ALA A 191 2.02 -28.91 -21.47
C ALA A 191 3.25 -28.25 -22.11
N LYS A 192 3.11 -27.09 -22.77
CA LYS A 192 4.21 -26.34 -23.40
C LYS A 192 4.62 -25.12 -22.59
N ILE A 193 3.87 -24.79 -21.53
CA ILE A 193 4.19 -23.69 -20.61
C ILE A 193 5.24 -24.21 -19.64
N PRO A 194 6.35 -23.45 -19.41
CA PRO A 194 7.43 -23.85 -18.51
C PRO A 194 7.00 -23.91 -17.05
#